data_46520125bb04ad4c35bbf4fb3410e385
#
_entry.id   46520125bb04ad4c35bbf4fb3410e385
#
_cell.length_a   1.000
_cell.length_b   1.000
_cell.length_c   1.000
_cell.angle_alpha   90.00
_cell.angle_beta   90.00
_cell.angle_gamma   90.00
#
_symmetry.space_group_name_H-M   'P 1'
#
loop_
_entity.id
_entity.type
_entity.pdbx_description
1 polymer ?
#
loop_
_entity_poly.entity_id
_entity_poly.type
_entity_poly.pdbx_seq_one_letter_code
_entity_poly.pdbx_strand_id
1 'polypeptide(L)'
;MRKGRGLAMPEICRHLVRMDAQRKKPVLVVLSGAGISRESGLKTFRDSDGLWEGYNVMEVATPEAWAADPELVLEFYNKRRAQLDEVEPNAAHRALADLEDDFDVRIVTQNVDDLHERAGSTQVVHLHGQLRQVRAEDNPGVVESDILTVGGPEVPGPDIAIGDVDDRGVQLRPHVVWFGEAVPMMNKAAATVAQADAVLVVGTSMQVYPAAGLIDIAPSEVPVFMVNPDASAADGYRSRLDSFYALPASEGVPQWAAAIRLRLGH
;
A
#
# COMPACT_ATOMS: atom_id res chain seq x y z
N MET A 1 -34.64 40.32 11.47
CA MET A 1 -33.23 39.91 11.75
C MET A 1 -33.21 38.42 12.12
N ARG A 2 -32.90 37.55 11.16
CA ARG A 2 -32.71 36.09 11.42
C ARG A 2 -31.24 35.89 11.79
N LYS A 3 -30.98 35.53 13.03
CA LYS A 3 -29.64 35.07 13.49
C LYS A 3 -29.30 33.81 12.73
N GLY A 4 -28.21 33.86 11.92
CA GLY A 4 -27.65 32.70 11.26
C GLY A 4 -27.24 31.65 12.32
N ARG A 5 -27.81 30.45 12.23
CA ARG A 5 -27.31 29.28 12.96
C ARG A 5 -25.94 28.96 12.38
N GLY A 6 -24.90 29.22 13.15
CA GLY A 6 -23.57 28.69 12.83
C GLY A 6 -23.69 27.16 12.70
N LEU A 7 -23.25 26.61 11.56
CA LEU A 7 -23.13 25.18 11.37
C LEU A 7 -22.19 24.67 12.48
N ALA A 8 -22.72 23.79 13.34
CA ALA A 8 -21.89 23.10 14.30
C ALA A 8 -20.84 22.29 13.55
N MET A 9 -19.57 22.45 13.90
CA MET A 9 -18.49 21.66 13.33
C MET A 9 -18.84 20.17 13.50
N PRO A 10 -18.71 19.35 12.44
CA PRO A 10 -18.89 17.90 12.57
C PRO A 10 -17.95 17.34 13.64
N GLU A 11 -18.36 16.27 14.30
CA GLU A 11 -17.65 15.66 15.43
C GLU A 11 -16.23 15.22 15.07
N ILE A 12 -16.02 14.83 13.81
CA ILE A 12 -14.74 14.52 13.16
C ILE A 12 -13.76 15.71 13.26
N CYS A 13 -14.21 16.95 12.99
CA CYS A 13 -13.37 18.14 13.12
C CYS A 13 -12.96 18.39 14.57
N ARG A 14 -13.82 18.05 15.53
CA ARG A 14 -13.50 18.17 16.96
C ARG A 14 -12.46 17.15 17.42
N HIS A 15 -12.42 15.97 16.82
CA HIS A 15 -11.42 14.95 17.13
C HIS A 15 -10.03 15.41 16.66
N LEU A 16 -9.90 15.80 15.39
CA LEU A 16 -8.64 16.27 14.82
C LEU A 16 -8.11 17.58 15.46
N VAL A 17 -9.00 18.46 15.97
CA VAL A 17 -8.63 19.71 16.66
C VAL A 17 -8.26 19.49 18.15
N ARG A 18 -8.70 18.39 18.79
CA ARG A 18 -8.36 18.05 20.18
C ARG A 18 -7.01 17.37 20.34
N MET A 19 -6.26 17.21 19.25
CA MET A 19 -5.00 16.51 19.25
C MET A 19 -3.97 17.25 20.08
N ASP A 20 -3.22 16.45 20.83
CA ASP A 20 -2.21 16.87 21.79
C ASP A 20 -1.34 18.02 21.24
N ALA A 21 -1.34 19.17 21.92
CA ALA A 21 -0.58 20.36 21.59
C ALA A 21 0.95 20.12 21.52
N GLN A 22 1.41 18.89 21.81
CA GLN A 22 2.81 18.46 21.70
C GLN A 22 3.13 17.75 20.38
N ARG A 23 2.17 17.27 19.61
CA ARG A 23 2.39 16.70 18.27
C ARG A 23 2.41 17.78 17.20
N LYS A 24 3.50 17.81 16.43
CA LYS A 24 3.70 18.82 15.39
C LYS A 24 2.75 18.66 14.20
N LYS A 25 2.32 17.41 13.85
CA LYS A 25 1.38 17.05 12.78
C LYS A 25 0.52 15.85 13.17
N PRO A 26 -0.77 15.79 12.78
CA PRO A 26 -1.62 14.60 12.95
C PRO A 26 -1.10 13.41 12.16
N VAL A 27 -1.23 12.20 12.71
CA VAL A 27 -0.85 10.96 12.03
C VAL A 27 -1.99 10.52 11.10
N LEU A 28 -1.76 10.59 9.82
CA LEU A 28 -2.63 10.02 8.79
C LEU A 28 -2.07 8.68 8.33
N VAL A 29 -2.77 7.59 8.62
CA VAL A 29 -2.41 6.28 8.07
C VAL A 29 -3.19 6.00 6.81
N VAL A 30 -2.47 5.59 5.75
CA VAL A 30 -3.07 5.19 4.47
C VAL A 30 -2.89 3.69 4.29
N LEU A 31 -4.01 2.96 4.16
CA LEU A 31 -4.02 1.54 3.80
C LEU A 31 -4.29 1.44 2.30
N SER A 32 -3.28 1.10 1.50
CA SER A 32 -3.43 1.05 0.04
C SER A 32 -3.27 -0.36 -0.53
N GLY A 33 -3.98 -0.61 -1.64
CA GLY A 33 -3.88 -1.83 -2.43
C GLY A 33 -3.73 -1.52 -3.93
N ALA A 34 -3.67 -2.54 -4.78
CA ALA A 34 -3.32 -2.44 -6.20
C ALA A 34 -4.21 -1.48 -7.02
N GLY A 35 -5.43 -1.24 -6.55
CA GLY A 35 -6.34 -0.29 -7.19
C GLY A 35 -5.83 1.15 -7.25
N ILE A 36 -4.92 1.57 -6.34
CA ILE A 36 -4.34 2.92 -6.42
C ILE A 36 -3.39 3.06 -7.61
N SER A 37 -2.74 1.98 -8.04
CA SER A 37 -1.77 1.97 -9.15
C SER A 37 -2.41 1.63 -10.51
N ARG A 38 -3.73 1.33 -10.54
CA ARG A 38 -4.43 0.95 -11.77
C ARG A 38 -4.40 2.04 -12.82
N GLU A 39 -4.68 3.28 -12.45
CA GLU A 39 -4.66 4.43 -13.36
C GLU A 39 -3.25 4.87 -13.74
N SER A 40 -2.21 4.28 -13.15
CA SER A 40 -0.83 4.39 -13.61
C SER A 40 -0.47 3.39 -14.71
N GLY A 41 -1.34 2.38 -14.96
CA GLY A 41 -1.14 1.35 -15.98
C GLY A 41 -0.76 -0.03 -15.43
N LEU A 42 -0.62 -0.19 -14.10
CA LEU A 42 -0.38 -1.49 -13.48
C LEU A 42 -1.70 -2.23 -13.29
N LYS A 43 -1.83 -3.40 -13.92
CA LYS A 43 -3.02 -4.24 -13.76
C LYS A 43 -3.11 -4.80 -12.35
N THR A 44 -4.33 -4.83 -11.83
CA THR A 44 -4.61 -5.43 -10.54
C THR A 44 -4.76 -6.94 -10.66
N PHE A 45 -4.55 -7.64 -9.58
CA PHE A 45 -4.78 -9.09 -9.44
C PHE A 45 -6.21 -9.55 -9.85
N ARG A 46 -7.18 -8.63 -9.97
CA ARG A 46 -8.59 -8.93 -10.25
C ARG A 46 -9.03 -8.59 -11.67
N ASP A 47 -8.18 -7.92 -12.46
CA ASP A 47 -8.59 -7.40 -13.77
C ASP A 47 -8.77 -8.47 -14.84
N SER A 48 -8.49 -9.77 -14.58
CA SER A 48 -8.47 -10.83 -15.59
C SER A 48 -8.85 -12.20 -15.01
N ASP A 49 -10.08 -12.42 -14.59
CA ASP A 49 -10.64 -13.75 -14.27
C ASP A 49 -9.71 -14.70 -13.47
N GLY A 50 -8.97 -14.17 -12.50
CA GLY A 50 -7.99 -14.92 -11.68
C GLY A 50 -6.60 -15.05 -12.30
N LEU A 51 -6.35 -14.41 -13.43
CA LEU A 51 -5.02 -14.31 -14.03
C LEU A 51 -4.35 -13.00 -13.61
N TRP A 52 -3.08 -13.07 -13.22
CA TRP A 52 -2.24 -11.90 -13.00
C TRP A 52 -1.29 -11.74 -14.20
N GLU A 53 -1.53 -10.70 -15.00
CA GLU A 53 -0.79 -10.48 -16.26
C GLU A 53 -0.79 -11.70 -17.21
N GLY A 54 -1.88 -12.48 -17.23
CA GLY A 54 -2.01 -13.68 -18.05
C GLY A 54 -1.49 -14.96 -17.42
N TYR A 55 -0.91 -14.90 -16.23
CA TYR A 55 -0.45 -16.08 -15.47
C TYR A 55 -1.45 -16.46 -14.38
N ASN A 56 -1.62 -17.76 -14.16
CA ASN A 56 -2.33 -18.24 -12.98
C ASN A 56 -1.48 -17.88 -11.74
N VAL A 57 -2.08 -17.18 -10.79
CA VAL A 57 -1.40 -16.73 -9.57
C VAL A 57 -0.77 -17.89 -8.80
N MET A 58 -1.41 -19.03 -8.76
CA MET A 58 -0.90 -20.21 -8.07
C MET A 58 0.36 -20.80 -8.75
N GLU A 59 0.63 -20.42 -9.99
CA GLU A 59 1.82 -20.87 -10.75
C GLU A 59 3.01 -19.89 -10.65
N VAL A 60 2.80 -18.68 -10.09
CA VAL A 60 3.86 -17.65 -10.05
C VAL A 60 4.02 -16.97 -8.69
N ALA A 61 3.09 -17.16 -7.75
CA ALA A 61 3.09 -16.44 -6.48
C ALA A 61 2.81 -17.35 -5.27
N THR A 62 3.42 -18.54 -5.25
CA THR A 62 3.40 -19.48 -4.13
C THR A 62 4.77 -20.14 -3.94
N PRO A 63 5.12 -20.62 -2.73
CA PRO A 63 6.32 -21.41 -2.51
C PRO A 63 6.35 -22.71 -3.34
N GLU A 64 5.18 -23.30 -3.57
CA GLU A 64 5.04 -24.52 -4.39
C GLU A 64 5.35 -24.25 -5.86
N ALA A 65 4.93 -23.07 -6.39
CA ALA A 65 5.27 -22.65 -7.75
C ALA A 65 6.79 -22.45 -7.91
N TRP A 66 7.43 -21.81 -6.93
CA TRP A 66 8.87 -21.63 -6.90
C TRP A 66 9.62 -22.97 -6.89
N ALA A 67 9.19 -23.92 -6.07
CA ALA A 67 9.79 -25.26 -6.01
C ALA A 67 9.58 -26.08 -7.31
N ALA A 68 8.48 -25.85 -8.02
CA ALA A 68 8.14 -26.57 -9.24
C ALA A 68 8.82 -25.99 -10.49
N ASP A 69 8.82 -24.67 -10.65
CA ASP A 69 9.36 -23.97 -11.83
C ASP A 69 9.90 -22.58 -11.43
N PRO A 70 11.09 -22.49 -10.84
CA PRO A 70 11.67 -21.23 -10.44
C PRO A 70 12.01 -20.31 -11.64
N GLU A 71 12.29 -20.88 -12.82
CA GLU A 71 12.56 -20.10 -14.03
C GLU A 71 11.31 -19.31 -14.46
N LEU A 72 10.14 -19.94 -14.48
CA LEU A 72 8.86 -19.30 -14.77
C LEU A 72 8.56 -18.18 -13.77
N VAL A 73 8.78 -18.43 -12.49
CA VAL A 73 8.57 -17.43 -11.44
C VAL A 73 9.50 -16.23 -11.62
N LEU A 74 10.79 -16.46 -11.89
CA LEU A 74 11.75 -15.37 -12.16
C LEU A 74 11.37 -14.58 -13.40
N GLU A 75 11.01 -15.24 -14.51
CA GLU A 75 10.53 -14.58 -15.72
C GLU A 75 9.33 -13.67 -15.45
N PHE A 76 8.34 -14.17 -14.71
CA PHE A 76 7.17 -13.40 -14.32
C PHE A 76 7.55 -12.13 -13.53
N TYR A 77 8.38 -12.25 -12.49
CA TYR A 77 8.76 -11.10 -11.66
C TYR A 77 9.72 -10.15 -12.37
N ASN A 78 10.58 -10.61 -13.27
CA ASN A 78 11.42 -9.77 -14.12
C ASN A 78 10.54 -8.91 -15.05
N LYS A 79 9.55 -9.50 -15.73
CA LYS A 79 8.57 -8.77 -16.53
C LYS A 79 7.81 -7.73 -15.71
N ARG A 80 7.38 -8.09 -14.51
CA ARG A 80 6.70 -7.16 -13.59
C ARG A 80 7.59 -6.01 -13.15
N ARG A 81 8.88 -6.28 -12.94
CA ARG A 81 9.87 -5.24 -12.60
C ARG A 81 10.09 -4.28 -13.77
N ALA A 82 10.24 -4.79 -14.99
CA ALA A 82 10.39 -3.98 -16.18
C ALA A 82 9.17 -3.04 -16.40
N GLN A 83 7.95 -3.48 -16.12
CA GLN A 83 6.76 -2.62 -16.21
C GLN A 83 6.83 -1.40 -15.30
N LEU A 84 7.55 -1.45 -14.16
CA LEU A 84 7.69 -0.29 -13.28
C LEU A 84 8.41 0.88 -13.95
N ASP A 85 9.28 0.61 -14.93
CA ASP A 85 10.02 1.64 -15.66
C ASP A 85 9.17 2.33 -16.75
N GLU A 86 8.03 1.71 -17.11
CA GLU A 86 7.09 2.21 -18.13
C GLU A 86 5.95 3.05 -17.54
N VAL A 87 5.78 3.04 -16.21
CA VAL A 87 4.65 3.70 -15.54
C VAL A 87 5.09 4.83 -14.62
N GLU A 88 4.19 5.78 -14.39
CA GLU A 88 4.42 6.93 -13.52
C GLU A 88 3.39 6.98 -12.38
N PRO A 89 3.76 7.56 -11.20
CA PRO A 89 2.80 7.84 -10.16
C PRO A 89 1.64 8.68 -10.68
N ASN A 90 0.42 8.33 -10.35
CA ASN A 90 -0.77 9.10 -10.73
C ASN A 90 -1.13 10.19 -9.69
N ALA A 91 -2.24 10.88 -9.90
CA ALA A 91 -2.68 11.97 -9.04
C ALA A 91 -2.97 11.54 -7.60
N ALA A 92 -3.36 10.26 -7.35
CA ALA A 92 -3.57 9.76 -6.00
C ALA A 92 -2.26 9.68 -5.22
N HIS A 93 -1.21 9.11 -5.82
CA HIS A 93 0.11 8.99 -5.18
C HIS A 93 0.66 10.38 -4.85
N ARG A 94 0.59 11.33 -5.81
CA ARG A 94 1.07 12.72 -5.59
C ARG A 94 0.28 13.44 -4.50
N ALA A 95 -1.05 13.31 -4.49
CA ALA A 95 -1.87 13.94 -3.48
C ALA A 95 -1.57 13.41 -2.06
N LEU A 96 -1.21 12.13 -1.91
CA LEU A 96 -0.79 11.58 -0.61
C LEU A 96 0.57 12.12 -0.18
N ALA A 97 1.53 12.24 -1.11
CA ALA A 97 2.82 12.87 -0.83
C ALA A 97 2.68 14.35 -0.43
N ASP A 98 1.84 15.11 -1.16
CA ASP A 98 1.55 16.52 -0.86
C ASP A 98 0.89 16.71 0.52
N LEU A 99 0.18 15.70 1.04
CA LEU A 99 -0.40 15.75 2.38
C LEU A 99 0.66 15.69 3.49
N GLU A 100 1.90 15.30 3.20
CA GLU A 100 2.99 15.33 4.18
C GLU A 100 3.33 16.75 4.64
N ASP A 101 2.91 17.78 3.92
CA ASP A 101 3.01 19.17 4.37
C ASP A 101 2.15 19.45 5.62
N ASP A 102 1.00 18.79 5.74
CA ASP A 102 0.00 19.04 6.78
C ASP A 102 -0.06 17.91 7.83
N PHE A 103 0.27 16.67 7.43
CA PHE A 103 0.15 15.44 8.23
C PHE A 103 1.49 14.72 8.37
N ASP A 104 1.63 13.91 9.43
CA ASP A 104 2.57 12.79 9.49
C ASP A 104 1.92 11.61 8.72
N VAL A 105 2.13 11.58 7.39
CA VAL A 105 1.53 10.56 6.51
C VAL A 105 2.34 9.28 6.58
N ARG A 106 1.69 8.18 6.91
CA ARG A 106 2.30 6.85 6.98
C ARG A 106 1.52 5.88 6.10
N ILE A 107 2.16 5.41 5.05
CA ILE A 107 1.53 4.50 4.09
C ILE A 107 1.85 3.06 4.48
N VAL A 108 0.82 2.23 4.57
CA VAL A 108 0.91 0.78 4.68
C VAL A 108 0.30 0.21 3.41
N THR A 109 1.15 -0.28 2.52
CA THR A 109 0.72 -0.74 1.21
C THR A 109 0.82 -2.25 1.05
N GLN A 110 -0.17 -2.84 0.37
CA GLN A 110 -0.12 -4.21 -0.11
C GLN A 110 0.63 -4.31 -1.46
N ASN A 111 0.91 -3.17 -2.08
CA ASN A 111 1.56 -3.11 -3.37
C ASN A 111 3.04 -3.43 -3.26
N VAL A 112 3.56 -4.00 -4.34
CA VAL A 112 4.98 -4.32 -4.52
C VAL A 112 5.68 -3.36 -5.49
N ASP A 113 4.94 -2.38 -6.03
CA ASP A 113 5.47 -1.28 -6.85
C ASP A 113 6.08 -0.17 -5.97
N ASP A 114 6.83 0.74 -6.57
CA ASP A 114 7.54 1.87 -5.94
C ASP A 114 6.86 3.23 -6.20
N LEU A 115 5.58 3.25 -6.59
CA LEU A 115 4.91 4.46 -7.04
C LEU A 115 4.65 5.46 -5.91
N HIS A 116 4.50 5.01 -4.67
CA HIS A 116 4.39 5.89 -3.51
C HIS A 116 5.67 6.68 -3.28
N GLU A 117 6.81 5.99 -3.26
CA GLU A 117 8.14 6.61 -3.09
C GLU A 117 8.48 7.53 -4.26
N ARG A 118 8.21 7.09 -5.49
CA ARG A 118 8.43 7.91 -6.69
C ARG A 118 7.56 9.15 -6.75
N ALA A 119 6.39 9.14 -6.07
CA ALA A 119 5.56 10.33 -5.89
C ALA A 119 6.10 11.29 -4.83
N GLY A 120 7.03 10.85 -3.97
CA GLY A 120 7.62 11.64 -2.90
C GLY A 120 7.20 11.24 -1.48
N SER A 121 6.39 10.18 -1.31
CA SER A 121 6.02 9.69 0.03
C SER A 121 7.25 9.18 0.79
N THR A 122 7.43 9.64 2.03
CA THR A 122 8.65 9.39 2.81
C THR A 122 8.55 8.24 3.82
N GLN A 123 7.35 7.84 4.20
CA GLN A 123 7.11 6.78 5.17
C GLN A 123 6.20 5.71 4.59
N VAL A 124 6.79 4.71 3.93
CA VAL A 124 6.06 3.60 3.29
C VAL A 124 6.46 2.27 3.93
N VAL A 125 5.45 1.47 4.29
CA VAL A 125 5.59 0.10 4.78
C VAL A 125 4.99 -0.84 3.74
N HIS A 126 5.81 -1.61 3.05
CA HIS A 126 5.38 -2.64 2.11
C HIS A 126 5.08 -3.93 2.85
N LEU A 127 3.79 -4.30 2.92
CA LEU A 127 3.36 -5.56 3.57
C LEU A 127 3.86 -6.79 2.83
N HIS A 128 3.87 -6.71 1.52
CA HIS A 128 4.13 -7.87 0.66
C HIS A 128 5.49 -7.78 -0.08
N GLY A 129 6.41 -6.96 0.43
CA GLY A 129 7.73 -6.77 -0.18
C GLY A 129 7.71 -5.84 -1.39
N GLN A 130 8.77 -5.86 -2.19
CA GLN A 130 9.00 -4.91 -3.28
C GLN A 130 9.59 -5.59 -4.51
N LEU A 131 9.11 -5.24 -5.72
CA LEU A 131 9.59 -5.82 -6.98
C LEU A 131 11.06 -5.51 -7.28
N ARG A 132 11.56 -4.35 -6.81
CA ARG A 132 12.97 -3.96 -7.00
C ARG A 132 13.94 -4.62 -6.03
N GLN A 133 13.44 -5.49 -5.16
CA GLN A 133 14.23 -6.17 -4.15
C GLN A 133 14.22 -7.68 -4.33
N VAL A 134 15.32 -8.29 -3.89
CA VAL A 134 15.52 -9.75 -3.87
C VAL A 134 16.08 -10.18 -2.53
N ARG A 135 15.93 -11.44 -2.21
CA ARG A 135 16.51 -12.09 -1.04
C ARG A 135 16.92 -13.52 -1.37
N ALA A 136 17.79 -14.11 -0.56
CA ALA A 136 18.06 -15.53 -0.64
C ALA A 136 16.78 -16.36 -0.38
N GLU A 137 16.60 -17.47 -1.06
CA GLU A 137 15.38 -18.29 -0.97
C GLU A 137 15.16 -18.89 0.44
N ASP A 138 16.22 -19.11 1.21
CA ASP A 138 16.20 -19.59 2.59
C ASP A 138 15.90 -18.48 3.62
N ASN A 139 15.89 -17.19 3.19
CA ASN A 139 15.59 -16.06 4.06
C ASN A 139 14.07 -15.86 4.15
N PRO A 140 13.46 -15.91 5.35
CA PRO A 140 12.04 -15.66 5.52
C PRO A 140 11.60 -14.20 5.28
N GLY A 141 12.53 -13.30 4.87
CA GLY A 141 12.24 -11.90 4.55
C GLY A 141 12.08 -10.98 5.75
N VAL A 142 12.68 -11.33 6.89
CA VAL A 142 12.58 -10.55 8.14
C VAL A 142 13.85 -9.77 8.50
N VAL A 143 14.98 -10.07 7.85
CA VAL A 143 16.25 -9.40 8.09
C VAL A 143 16.50 -8.41 6.98
N GLU A 144 16.30 -7.11 7.26
CA GLU A 144 16.44 -6.03 6.25
C GLU A 144 17.86 -5.98 5.65
N SER A 145 18.91 -6.34 6.42
CA SER A 145 20.29 -6.37 5.92
C SER A 145 20.54 -7.38 4.81
N ASP A 146 19.68 -8.40 4.69
CA ASP A 146 19.85 -9.51 3.75
C ASP A 146 18.95 -9.33 2.49
N ILE A 147 18.33 -8.15 2.36
CA ILE A 147 17.52 -7.79 1.21
C ILE A 147 18.36 -6.93 0.28
N LEU A 148 18.56 -7.40 -0.93
CA LEU A 148 19.37 -6.75 -1.96
C LEU A 148 18.48 -5.99 -2.94
N THR A 149 19.03 -4.91 -3.52
CA THR A 149 18.33 -4.13 -4.54
C THR A 149 18.80 -4.53 -5.93
N VAL A 150 17.86 -4.86 -6.81
CA VAL A 150 18.12 -5.14 -8.22
C VAL A 150 18.60 -3.85 -8.92
N GLY A 151 19.68 -3.93 -9.68
CA GLY A 151 20.38 -2.76 -10.21
C GLY A 151 21.37 -2.12 -9.23
N GLY A 152 21.50 -2.69 -8.00
CA GLY A 152 22.49 -2.28 -7.01
C GLY A 152 23.85 -2.96 -7.17
N PRO A 153 24.78 -2.67 -6.24
CA PRO A 153 26.16 -3.18 -6.35
C PRO A 153 26.25 -4.71 -6.34
N GLU A 154 25.40 -5.37 -5.54
CA GLU A 154 25.40 -6.83 -5.36
C GLU A 154 24.61 -7.55 -6.46
N VAL A 155 23.65 -6.85 -7.08
CA VAL A 155 22.77 -7.38 -8.14
C VAL A 155 22.70 -6.35 -9.28
N PRO A 156 23.75 -6.21 -10.09
CA PRO A 156 23.88 -5.09 -11.04
C PRO A 156 22.97 -5.19 -12.28
N GLY A 157 22.40 -6.36 -12.56
CA GLY A 157 21.48 -6.55 -13.69
C GLY A 157 20.05 -6.08 -13.37
N PRO A 158 19.21 -5.85 -14.40
CA PRO A 158 17.79 -5.55 -14.19
C PRO A 158 16.96 -6.79 -13.87
N ASP A 159 17.46 -7.97 -14.20
CA ASP A 159 16.79 -9.27 -14.09
C ASP A 159 17.53 -10.20 -13.13
N ILE A 160 16.80 -11.17 -12.61
CA ILE A 160 17.32 -12.26 -11.79
C ILE A 160 17.13 -13.56 -12.55
N ALA A 161 18.16 -14.38 -12.59
CA ALA A 161 18.17 -15.71 -13.23
C ALA A 161 18.54 -16.82 -12.25
N ILE A 162 18.35 -18.06 -12.68
CA ILE A 162 18.90 -19.23 -11.97
C ILE A 162 20.42 -19.14 -11.98
N GLY A 163 21.02 -19.30 -10.81
CA GLY A 163 22.46 -19.15 -10.59
C GLY A 163 22.87 -17.78 -10.03
N ASP A 164 21.95 -16.80 -9.97
CA ASP A 164 22.19 -15.59 -9.21
C ASP A 164 22.01 -15.90 -7.71
N VAL A 165 23.10 -15.79 -6.98
CA VAL A 165 23.18 -16.25 -5.58
C VAL A 165 23.67 -15.13 -4.66
N ASP A 166 23.40 -15.28 -3.36
CA ASP A 166 24.00 -14.42 -2.34
C ASP A 166 25.47 -14.79 -2.07
N ASP A 167 26.12 -14.14 -1.12
CA ASP A 167 27.49 -14.37 -0.71
C ASP A 167 27.72 -15.77 -0.08
N ARG A 168 26.66 -16.48 0.30
CA ARG A 168 26.66 -17.86 0.81
C ARG A 168 26.46 -18.90 -0.30
N GLY A 169 26.18 -18.48 -1.52
CA GLY A 169 25.86 -19.33 -2.67
C GLY A 169 24.41 -19.82 -2.69
N VAL A 170 23.49 -19.14 -1.99
CA VAL A 170 22.06 -19.45 -1.97
C VAL A 170 21.34 -18.68 -3.06
N GLN A 171 20.48 -19.35 -3.85
CA GLN A 171 19.71 -18.77 -4.93
C GLN A 171 18.91 -17.54 -4.49
N LEU A 172 18.98 -16.45 -5.24
CA LEU A 172 18.16 -15.26 -5.05
C LEU A 172 16.76 -15.47 -5.64
N ARG A 173 15.77 -14.99 -4.91
CA ARG A 173 14.37 -14.91 -5.33
C ARG A 173 13.83 -13.49 -5.16
N PRO A 174 12.70 -13.13 -5.83
CA PRO A 174 12.03 -11.85 -5.60
C PRO A 174 11.68 -11.66 -4.11
N HIS A 175 11.95 -10.46 -3.57
CA HIS A 175 11.52 -10.10 -2.22
C HIS A 175 10.03 -9.72 -2.23
N VAL A 176 9.21 -10.72 -2.51
CA VAL A 176 7.74 -10.60 -2.51
C VAL A 176 7.18 -11.70 -1.61
N VAL A 177 6.19 -11.35 -0.80
CA VAL A 177 5.46 -12.32 0.03
C VAL A 177 4.45 -13.03 -0.86
N TRP A 178 4.57 -14.35 -0.95
CA TRP A 178 3.70 -15.21 -1.72
C TRP A 178 2.50 -15.71 -0.90
N PHE A 179 1.47 -16.18 -1.58
CA PHE A 179 0.36 -16.84 -0.92
C PHE A 179 0.85 -18.06 -0.14
N GLY A 180 0.41 -18.17 1.12
CA GLY A 180 0.88 -19.20 2.05
C GLY A 180 2.09 -18.82 2.91
N GLU A 181 2.80 -17.76 2.57
CA GLU A 181 3.90 -17.24 3.40
C GLU A 181 3.39 -16.33 4.54
N ALA A 182 4.15 -16.26 5.61
CA ALA A 182 3.95 -15.25 6.65
C ALA A 182 4.23 -13.84 6.07
N VAL A 183 3.52 -12.83 6.59
CA VAL A 183 3.72 -11.42 6.23
C VAL A 183 4.62 -10.75 7.27
N PRO A 184 5.93 -10.60 7.03
CA PRO A 184 6.89 -10.17 8.07
C PRO A 184 6.58 -8.78 8.63
N MET A 185 6.05 -7.89 7.79
CA MET A 185 5.81 -6.49 8.13
C MET A 185 4.51 -6.25 8.90
N MET A 186 3.71 -7.29 9.22
CA MET A 186 2.42 -7.12 9.92
C MET A 186 2.55 -6.43 11.27
N ASN A 187 3.56 -6.77 12.07
CA ASN A 187 3.74 -6.15 13.39
C ASN A 187 4.06 -4.65 13.28
N LYS A 188 4.91 -4.27 12.31
CA LYS A 188 5.24 -2.86 12.02
C LYS A 188 4.01 -2.10 11.52
N ALA A 189 3.25 -2.71 10.61
CA ALA A 189 2.00 -2.14 10.10
C ALA A 189 0.96 -1.95 11.21
N ALA A 190 0.74 -2.96 12.04
CA ALA A 190 -0.17 -2.90 13.18
C ALA A 190 0.20 -1.78 14.16
N ALA A 191 1.50 -1.66 14.51
CA ALA A 191 1.99 -0.59 15.37
C ALA A 191 1.83 0.80 14.74
N THR A 192 1.93 0.90 13.41
CA THR A 192 1.68 2.14 12.65
C THR A 192 0.21 2.53 12.71
N VAL A 193 -0.69 1.58 12.42
CA VAL A 193 -2.14 1.82 12.41
C VAL A 193 -2.69 2.16 13.79
N ALA A 194 -2.16 1.55 14.84
CA ALA A 194 -2.56 1.84 16.22
C ALA A 194 -2.25 3.30 16.67
N GLN A 195 -1.40 4.02 15.93
CA GLN A 195 -1.05 5.42 16.21
C GLN A 195 -1.84 6.42 15.35
N ALA A 196 -2.77 5.96 14.52
CA ALA A 196 -3.51 6.81 13.61
C ALA A 196 -4.39 7.81 14.34
N ASP A 197 -4.43 9.03 13.83
CA ASP A 197 -5.40 10.07 14.16
C ASP A 197 -6.49 10.16 13.07
N ALA A 198 -6.20 9.62 11.88
CA ALA A 198 -7.16 9.37 10.80
C ALA A 198 -6.66 8.19 9.94
N VAL A 199 -7.58 7.47 9.30
CA VAL A 199 -7.24 6.39 8.36
C VAL A 199 -7.90 6.64 7.02
N LEU A 200 -7.13 6.50 5.94
CA LEU A 200 -7.63 6.42 4.56
C LEU A 200 -7.40 5.02 4.02
N VAL A 201 -8.44 4.37 3.53
CA VAL A 201 -8.38 3.11 2.79
C VAL A 201 -8.55 3.42 1.30
N VAL A 202 -7.62 2.98 0.44
CA VAL A 202 -7.67 3.28 -0.99
C VAL A 202 -7.25 2.10 -1.87
N GLY A 203 -8.04 1.81 -2.91
CA GLY A 203 -7.67 0.84 -3.95
C GLY A 203 -7.52 -0.61 -3.47
N THR A 204 -8.09 -0.96 -2.32
CA THR A 204 -8.11 -2.35 -1.82
C THR A 204 -9.53 -2.86 -1.73
N SER A 205 -9.70 -4.15 -1.98
CA SER A 205 -10.99 -4.83 -1.84
C SER A 205 -11.31 -5.26 -0.41
N MET A 206 -10.35 -5.08 0.52
CA MET A 206 -10.47 -5.53 1.91
C MET A 206 -10.76 -7.05 2.06
N GLN A 207 -10.23 -7.87 1.13
CA GLN A 207 -10.47 -9.33 1.14
C GLN A 207 -9.19 -10.15 1.33
N VAL A 208 -8.01 -9.53 1.25
CA VAL A 208 -6.72 -10.22 1.44
C VAL A 208 -6.32 -10.13 2.91
N TYR A 209 -6.38 -11.26 3.58
CA TYR A 209 -5.93 -11.38 4.97
C TYR A 209 -4.46 -11.83 5.03
N PRO A 210 -3.68 -11.37 6.06
CA PRO A 210 -4.11 -10.61 7.24
C PRO A 210 -4.24 -9.10 7.03
N ALA A 211 -3.84 -8.54 5.86
CA ALA A 211 -3.80 -7.09 5.61
C ALA A 211 -5.16 -6.38 5.80
N ALA A 212 -6.26 -7.02 5.39
CA ALA A 212 -7.61 -6.47 5.55
C ALA A 212 -7.99 -6.22 7.03
N GLY A 213 -7.45 -7.00 7.96
CA GLY A 213 -7.71 -6.83 9.40
C GLY A 213 -7.01 -5.63 10.04
N LEU A 214 -6.11 -4.93 9.33
CA LEU A 214 -5.42 -3.75 9.86
C LEU A 214 -6.38 -2.60 10.21
N ILE A 215 -7.48 -2.46 9.49
CA ILE A 215 -8.48 -1.42 9.77
C ILE A 215 -9.09 -1.57 11.18
N ASP A 216 -9.20 -2.79 11.69
CA ASP A 216 -9.76 -3.08 12.99
C ASP A 216 -8.80 -2.74 14.16
N ILE A 217 -7.51 -2.51 13.83
CA ILE A 217 -6.48 -2.08 14.79
C ILE A 217 -6.53 -0.58 15.03
N ALA A 218 -7.08 0.19 14.09
CA ALA A 218 -7.23 1.63 14.26
C ALA A 218 -8.11 1.93 15.49
N PRO A 219 -7.75 2.94 16.31
CA PRO A 219 -8.56 3.32 17.47
C PRO A 219 -10.02 3.57 17.05
N SER A 220 -10.97 3.17 17.89
CA SER A 220 -12.41 3.17 17.56
C SER A 220 -12.97 4.56 17.24
N GLU A 221 -12.35 5.59 17.83
CA GLU A 221 -12.76 7.00 17.73
C GLU A 221 -12.17 7.74 16.55
N VAL A 222 -11.14 7.20 15.89
CA VAL A 222 -10.52 7.91 14.76
C VAL A 222 -11.37 7.79 13.50
N PRO A 223 -11.45 8.87 12.67
CA PRO A 223 -12.21 8.84 11.44
C PRO A 223 -11.53 7.90 10.41
N VAL A 224 -12.37 7.14 9.72
CA VAL A 224 -11.95 6.26 8.63
C VAL A 224 -12.65 6.66 7.33
N PHE A 225 -11.84 6.85 6.29
CA PHE A 225 -12.28 7.22 4.96
C PHE A 225 -11.96 6.11 3.98
N MET A 226 -12.78 5.96 2.94
CA MET A 226 -12.49 4.99 1.88
C MET A 226 -12.69 5.62 0.50
N VAL A 227 -11.74 5.36 -0.40
CA VAL A 227 -11.81 5.69 -1.82
C VAL A 227 -11.70 4.39 -2.62
N ASN A 228 -12.78 4.01 -3.29
CA ASN A 228 -12.82 2.83 -4.13
C ASN A 228 -13.95 2.95 -5.16
N PRO A 229 -13.74 2.67 -6.46
CA PRO A 229 -14.81 2.71 -7.45
C PRO A 229 -15.86 1.61 -7.23
N ASP A 230 -15.47 0.50 -6.61
CA ASP A 230 -16.37 -0.60 -6.25
C ASP A 230 -16.96 -0.40 -4.85
N ALA A 231 -18.26 -0.15 -4.80
CA ALA A 231 -18.98 0.05 -3.54
C ALA A 231 -19.00 -1.20 -2.66
N SER A 232 -18.80 -2.39 -3.21
CA SER A 232 -18.75 -3.64 -2.45
C SER A 232 -17.50 -3.75 -1.56
N ALA A 233 -16.44 -2.98 -1.86
CA ALA A 233 -15.25 -2.89 -1.01
C ALA A 233 -15.56 -2.35 0.41
N ALA A 234 -16.67 -1.61 0.55
CA ALA A 234 -17.13 -1.11 1.84
C ALA A 234 -18.02 -2.10 2.62
N ASP A 235 -18.40 -3.24 2.00
CA ASP A 235 -19.27 -4.22 2.66
C ASP A 235 -18.56 -4.83 3.87
N GLY A 236 -19.27 -4.89 4.99
CA GLY A 236 -18.69 -5.26 6.29
C GLY A 236 -18.03 -4.12 7.07
N TYR A 237 -17.68 -3.01 6.43
CA TYR A 237 -17.00 -1.87 7.05
C TYR A 237 -17.84 -0.58 7.08
N ARG A 238 -19.05 -0.57 6.49
CA ARG A 238 -19.89 0.64 6.33
C ARG A 238 -20.14 1.39 7.64
N SER A 239 -20.34 0.67 8.74
CA SER A 239 -20.54 1.27 10.07
C SER A 239 -19.28 1.90 10.67
N ARG A 240 -18.10 1.57 10.12
CA ARG A 240 -16.79 2.08 10.55
C ARG A 240 -16.36 3.29 9.73
N LEU A 241 -16.97 3.51 8.55
CA LEU A 241 -16.58 4.57 7.62
C LEU A 241 -17.30 5.88 7.94
N ASP A 242 -16.55 6.96 8.04
CA ASP A 242 -17.07 8.33 8.11
C ASP A 242 -17.47 8.87 6.74
N SER A 243 -16.76 8.48 5.69
CA SER A 243 -17.19 8.73 4.32
C SER A 243 -16.57 7.74 3.33
N PHE A 244 -17.33 7.51 2.26
CA PHE A 244 -16.97 6.67 1.14
C PHE A 244 -17.05 7.46 -0.17
N TYR A 245 -15.98 7.43 -0.95
CA TYR A 245 -15.89 8.05 -2.27
C TYR A 245 -15.90 6.93 -3.33
N ALA A 246 -17.00 6.81 -4.04
CA ALA A 246 -17.19 5.81 -5.12
C ALA A 246 -16.49 6.30 -6.41
N LEU A 247 -15.18 6.46 -6.37
CA LEU A 247 -14.36 7.04 -7.43
C LEU A 247 -13.07 6.22 -7.64
N PRO A 248 -12.49 6.23 -8.85
CA PRO A 248 -11.11 5.82 -9.06
C PRO A 248 -10.15 6.57 -8.12
N ALA A 249 -9.04 5.94 -7.76
CA ALA A 249 -8.10 6.53 -6.80
C ALA A 249 -7.54 7.88 -7.28
N SER A 250 -7.19 7.99 -8.56
CA SER A 250 -6.65 9.22 -9.16
C SER A 250 -7.59 10.43 -9.12
N GLU A 251 -8.90 10.19 -8.95
CA GLU A 251 -9.91 11.24 -8.80
C GLU A 251 -10.33 11.42 -7.34
N GLY A 252 -10.59 10.33 -6.64
CA GLY A 252 -11.16 10.34 -5.29
C GLY A 252 -10.18 10.80 -4.22
N VAL A 253 -8.89 10.41 -4.31
CA VAL A 253 -7.89 10.82 -3.32
C VAL A 253 -7.61 12.33 -3.36
N PRO A 254 -7.40 12.99 -4.52
CA PRO A 254 -7.26 14.44 -4.56
C PRO A 254 -8.49 15.18 -4.02
N GLN A 255 -9.71 14.73 -4.34
CA GLN A 255 -10.95 15.32 -3.81
C GLN A 255 -11.05 15.19 -2.30
N TRP A 256 -10.74 14.01 -1.77
CA TRP A 256 -10.72 13.76 -0.33
C TRP A 256 -9.63 14.60 0.36
N ALA A 257 -8.42 14.69 -0.22
CA ALA A 257 -7.31 15.48 0.31
C ALA A 257 -7.67 16.97 0.42
N ALA A 258 -8.31 17.54 -0.62
CA ALA A 258 -8.80 18.91 -0.57
C ALA A 258 -9.86 19.10 0.52
N ALA A 259 -10.78 18.15 0.68
CA ALA A 259 -11.84 18.22 1.69
C ALA A 259 -11.29 18.14 3.13
N ILE A 260 -10.28 17.31 3.39
CA ILE A 260 -9.71 17.20 4.73
C ILE A 260 -8.91 18.45 5.11
N ARG A 261 -8.16 19.04 4.17
CA ARG A 261 -7.45 20.32 4.36
C ARG A 261 -8.41 21.44 4.74
N LEU A 262 -9.50 21.61 3.99
CA LEU A 262 -10.53 22.62 4.27
C LEU A 262 -11.16 22.46 5.66
N ARG A 263 -11.29 21.21 6.15
CA ARG A 263 -11.82 20.94 7.49
C ARG A 263 -10.85 21.29 8.61
N LEU A 264 -9.57 21.25 8.34
CA LEU A 264 -8.51 21.64 9.30
C LEU A 264 -8.21 23.14 9.30
N GLY A 265 -8.78 23.91 8.37
CA GLY A 265 -8.60 25.37 8.28
C GLY A 265 -7.29 25.79 7.57
N HIS A 266 -6.76 24.91 6.72
CA HIS A 266 -5.62 25.17 5.80
C HIS A 266 -6.15 25.56 4.41
#